data_de1883b1d4ddc0c1c2cb1abea3989311
#
_entry.id   de1883b1d4ddc0c1c2cb1abea3989311
#
_cell.length_a   1.000
_cell.length_b   1.000
_cell.length_c   1.000
_cell.angle_alpha   90.00
_cell.angle_beta   90.00
_cell.angle_gamma   90.00
#
_symmetry.space_group_name_H-M   'P 1'
#
loop_
_entity.id
_entity.type
_entity.pdbx_description
1 polymer ?
#
loop_
_entity_poly.entity_id
_entity_poly.type
_entity_poly.pdbx_seq_one_letter_code
_entity_poly.pdbx_strand_id
1 'polypeptide(L)'
;LLAFLFPIIVSANTDGPVKLGGRLFIDGGLFTKNSYSTHAKAEITDIRLTGKITLPDEWYTKIDVGFASNKVSLKDAFVQKKWGNNNFRIGYMLGMCCIEQSASTNDYVFMTGANAAETFYLGRRVGVSYTFSQNKYYCSAGLFCGDGAEYDDKVLPGYNATLRGVFRPLNEAGELLHLGVGGLFRRPDREKEQKDRLVTFSSNGVTGLSLRYWT
;
A
#
# COMPACT_ATOMS: atom_id res chain seq x y z
N LEU A 1 6.18 -24.65 -9.12
CA LEU A 1 5.21 -23.90 -8.34
C LEU A 1 3.99 -23.63 -9.19
N LEU A 2 2.82 -24.12 -8.80
CA LEU A 2 1.54 -23.76 -9.39
C LEU A 2 0.78 -22.93 -8.32
N ALA A 3 0.46 -21.69 -8.64
CA ALA A 3 -0.19 -20.77 -7.72
C ALA A 3 -1.46 -20.21 -8.37
N PHE A 4 -2.53 -20.11 -7.58
CA PHE A 4 -3.83 -19.59 -8.01
C PHE A 4 -4.21 -18.40 -7.14
N LEU A 5 -4.64 -17.34 -7.79
CA LEU A 5 -5.24 -16.17 -7.16
C LEU A 5 -6.71 -16.08 -7.58
N PHE A 6 -7.63 -16.03 -6.65
CA PHE A 6 -9.06 -15.82 -6.90
C PHE A 6 -9.51 -14.48 -6.28
N PRO A 7 -9.46 -13.38 -7.02
CA PRO A 7 -9.97 -12.11 -6.54
C PRO A 7 -11.52 -12.08 -6.68
N ILE A 8 -12.19 -11.78 -5.58
CA ILE A 8 -13.63 -11.46 -5.59
C ILE A 8 -13.76 -10.01 -5.15
N ILE A 9 -14.22 -9.16 -6.04
CA ILE A 9 -14.43 -7.74 -5.79
C ILE A 9 -15.93 -7.47 -5.80
N VAL A 10 -16.45 -6.96 -4.69
CA VAL A 10 -17.85 -6.55 -4.55
C VAL A 10 -17.90 -5.03 -4.41
N SER A 11 -18.73 -4.39 -5.23
CA SER A 11 -19.03 -2.98 -5.11
C SER A 11 -20.52 -2.79 -5.05
N ALA A 12 -21.01 -2.23 -3.95
CA ALA A 12 -22.38 -1.76 -3.87
C ALA A 12 -22.42 -0.30 -4.36
N ASN A 13 -23.06 -0.08 -5.50
CA ASN A 13 -23.26 1.27 -6.02
C ASN A 13 -24.55 1.81 -5.37
N THR A 14 -24.39 2.69 -4.38
CA THR A 14 -25.49 3.49 -3.86
C THR A 14 -25.47 4.82 -4.61
N ASP A 15 -26.62 5.30 -5.07
CA ASP A 15 -26.76 6.60 -5.78
C ASP A 15 -26.48 7.82 -4.85
N GLY A 16 -25.96 7.59 -3.67
CA GLY A 16 -25.65 8.58 -2.65
C GLY A 16 -24.15 8.95 -2.55
N PRO A 17 -23.83 9.90 -1.66
CA PRO A 17 -22.45 10.33 -1.40
C PRO A 17 -21.59 9.23 -0.76
N VAL A 18 -22.21 8.17 -0.25
CA VAL A 18 -21.55 7.04 0.40
C VAL A 18 -21.49 5.86 -0.56
N LYS A 19 -20.28 5.32 -0.77
CA LYS A 19 -20.06 4.09 -1.54
C LYS A 19 -19.41 3.05 -0.63
N LEU A 20 -19.97 1.85 -0.63
CA LEU A 20 -19.41 0.70 0.06
C LEU A 20 -18.81 -0.26 -0.97
N GLY A 21 -17.71 -0.88 -0.60
CA GLY A 21 -17.06 -1.89 -1.42
C GLY A 21 -16.31 -2.88 -0.55
N GLY A 22 -15.87 -3.96 -1.15
CA GLY A 22 -15.07 -4.95 -0.47
C GLY A 22 -14.33 -5.83 -1.45
N ARG A 23 -13.37 -6.60 -0.93
CA ARG A 23 -12.64 -7.61 -1.70
C ARG A 23 -12.29 -8.81 -0.82
N LEU A 24 -12.16 -9.95 -1.48
CA LEU A 24 -11.67 -11.20 -0.92
C LEU A 24 -10.62 -11.77 -1.85
N PHE A 25 -9.42 -12.05 -1.33
CA PHE A 25 -8.38 -12.77 -2.04
C PHE A 25 -8.14 -14.12 -1.37
N ILE A 26 -8.15 -15.17 -2.19
CA ILE A 26 -7.84 -16.53 -1.80
C ILE A 26 -6.66 -16.99 -2.65
N ASP A 27 -5.55 -17.30 -1.99
CA ASP A 27 -4.34 -17.76 -2.64
C ASP A 27 -4.14 -19.25 -2.39
N GLY A 28 -3.76 -19.99 -3.41
CA GLY A 28 -3.43 -21.40 -3.33
C GLY A 28 -2.11 -21.70 -4.03
N GLY A 29 -1.32 -22.61 -3.48
CA GLY A 29 -0.03 -22.99 -4.05
C GLY A 29 0.29 -24.48 -3.88
N LEU A 30 0.88 -25.06 -4.92
CA LEU A 30 1.48 -26.40 -4.92
C LEU A 30 2.99 -26.28 -5.06
N PHE A 31 3.75 -26.89 -4.16
CA PHE A 31 5.20 -26.84 -4.09
C PHE A 31 5.79 -28.19 -4.49
N THR A 32 6.61 -28.25 -5.52
CA THR A 32 7.09 -29.48 -6.15
C THR A 32 8.50 -29.90 -5.71
N LYS A 33 9.20 -29.10 -4.87
CA LYS A 33 10.56 -29.40 -4.38
C LYS A 33 10.70 -29.24 -2.88
N ASN A 34 11.52 -30.11 -2.29
CA ASN A 34 11.73 -30.34 -0.86
C ASN A 34 12.26 -29.18 0.01
N SER A 35 12.26 -27.95 -0.47
CA SER A 35 12.71 -26.79 0.34
C SER A 35 11.64 -26.27 1.29
N TYR A 36 10.42 -26.78 1.19
CA TYR A 36 9.27 -26.38 2.01
C TYR A 36 8.64 -27.61 2.63
N SER A 37 8.34 -27.55 3.90
CA SER A 37 7.70 -28.63 4.66
C SER A 37 6.24 -28.91 4.25
N THR A 38 5.67 -28.08 3.36
CA THR A 38 4.28 -28.18 2.93
C THR A 38 4.22 -28.28 1.39
N HIS A 39 3.55 -29.32 0.89
CA HIS A 39 3.41 -29.56 -0.56
C HIS A 39 2.25 -28.78 -1.18
N ALA A 40 1.21 -28.49 -0.40
CA ALA A 40 0.07 -27.69 -0.82
C ALA A 40 -0.35 -26.75 0.31
N LYS A 41 -0.71 -25.51 -0.04
CA LYS A 41 -1.23 -24.53 0.92
C LYS A 41 -2.31 -23.69 0.23
N ALA A 42 -3.37 -23.38 0.97
CA ALA A 42 -4.36 -22.38 0.57
C ALA A 42 -4.62 -21.45 1.76
N GLU A 43 -4.79 -20.16 1.50
CA GLU A 43 -4.97 -19.16 2.53
C GLU A 43 -5.84 -18.00 2.02
N ILE A 44 -6.65 -17.43 2.90
CA ILE A 44 -7.29 -16.14 2.64
C ILE A 44 -6.29 -15.05 2.98
N THR A 45 -5.74 -14.41 1.96
CA THR A 45 -4.63 -13.46 2.10
C THR A 45 -5.11 -12.02 2.30
N ASP A 46 -6.30 -11.69 1.82
CA ASP A 46 -6.87 -10.36 2.03
C ASP A 46 -8.40 -10.40 2.06
N ILE A 47 -8.99 -9.85 3.10
CA ILE A 47 -10.42 -9.51 3.17
C ILE A 47 -10.49 -8.05 3.54
N ARG A 48 -11.23 -7.23 2.79
CA ARG A 48 -11.42 -5.81 3.09
C ARG A 48 -12.85 -5.36 2.94
N LEU A 49 -13.20 -4.41 3.80
CA LEU A 49 -14.38 -3.56 3.63
C LEU A 49 -13.91 -2.12 3.46
N THR A 50 -14.42 -1.46 2.45
CA THR A 50 -14.06 -0.09 2.09
C THR A 50 -15.30 0.79 2.10
N GLY A 51 -15.28 1.85 2.89
CA GLY A 51 -16.23 2.95 2.86
C GLY A 51 -15.61 4.17 2.19
N LYS A 52 -16.34 4.78 1.26
CA LYS A 52 -15.96 6.02 0.58
C LYS A 52 -17.08 7.02 0.72
N ILE A 53 -16.75 8.25 1.14
CA ILE A 53 -17.71 9.33 1.30
C ILE A 53 -17.23 10.50 0.43
N THR A 54 -18.06 10.90 -0.52
CA THR A 54 -17.83 12.09 -1.35
C THR A 54 -18.63 13.24 -0.74
N LEU A 55 -17.94 14.31 -0.40
CA LEU A 55 -18.49 15.53 0.17
C LEU A 55 -18.50 16.65 -0.88
N PRO A 56 -19.23 17.75 -0.66
CA PRO A 56 -19.15 18.93 -1.53
C PRO A 56 -17.71 19.43 -1.73
N ASP A 57 -17.51 20.26 -2.76
CA ASP A 57 -16.24 20.92 -3.07
C ASP A 57 -15.05 19.95 -3.25
N GLU A 58 -15.28 18.78 -3.86
CA GLU A 58 -14.26 17.78 -4.17
C GLU A 58 -13.52 17.21 -2.95
N TRP A 59 -14.15 17.28 -1.78
CA TRP A 59 -13.70 16.56 -0.61
C TRP A 59 -14.09 15.09 -0.68
N TYR A 60 -13.23 14.24 -0.17
CA TYR A 60 -13.39 12.80 -0.21
C TYR A 60 -12.78 12.17 1.03
N THR A 61 -13.49 11.24 1.64
CA THR A 61 -13.01 10.45 2.78
C THR A 61 -13.03 8.98 2.42
N LYS A 62 -11.99 8.27 2.82
CA LYS A 62 -11.90 6.81 2.67
C LYS A 62 -11.55 6.17 4.00
N ILE A 63 -12.28 5.10 4.34
CA ILE A 63 -11.95 4.18 5.42
C ILE A 63 -11.88 2.78 4.83
N ASP A 64 -10.80 2.06 5.09
CA ASP A 64 -10.55 0.72 4.59
C ASP A 64 -10.06 -0.17 5.75
N VAL A 65 -10.78 -1.24 6.02
CA VAL A 65 -10.54 -2.16 7.14
C VAL A 65 -10.29 -3.57 6.59
N GLY A 66 -9.22 -4.18 7.04
CA GLY A 66 -8.85 -5.54 6.68
C GLY A 66 -9.13 -6.55 7.79
N PHE A 67 -9.52 -7.77 7.41
CA PHE A 67 -9.92 -8.87 8.30
C PHE A 67 -9.14 -10.16 8.05
N ALA A 68 -7.99 -10.11 7.39
CA ALA A 68 -7.20 -11.29 7.11
C ALA A 68 -6.44 -11.80 8.35
N SER A 69 -6.10 -13.09 8.35
CA SER A 69 -5.30 -13.74 9.41
C SER A 69 -5.90 -13.63 10.82
N ASN A 70 -7.23 -13.67 10.94
CA ASN A 70 -7.98 -13.55 12.20
C ASN A 70 -7.69 -12.26 12.96
N LYS A 71 -7.30 -11.19 12.26
CA LYS A 71 -7.02 -9.87 12.84
C LYS A 71 -7.77 -8.80 12.09
N VAL A 72 -8.30 -7.84 12.86
CA VAL A 72 -8.84 -6.60 12.31
C VAL A 72 -7.70 -5.59 12.23
N SER A 73 -7.53 -4.98 11.07
CA SER A 73 -6.46 -4.00 10.84
C SER A 73 -6.98 -2.81 10.04
N LEU A 74 -6.71 -1.61 10.55
CA LEU A 74 -6.93 -0.40 9.76
C LEU A 74 -5.98 -0.40 8.57
N LYS A 75 -6.52 -0.23 7.37
CA LYS A 75 -5.72 -0.09 6.13
C LYS A 75 -5.59 1.37 5.76
N ASP A 76 -6.64 2.00 5.31
CA ASP A 76 -6.62 3.43 5.00
C ASP A 76 -7.67 4.16 5.83
N ALA A 77 -7.34 5.34 6.36
CA ALA A 77 -8.28 6.27 6.97
C ALA A 77 -7.78 7.69 6.72
N PHE A 78 -8.27 8.33 5.67
CA PHE A 78 -7.82 9.66 5.29
C PHE A 78 -8.92 10.52 4.71
N VAL A 79 -8.70 11.82 4.78
CA VAL A 79 -9.47 12.84 4.07
C VAL A 79 -8.61 13.38 2.93
N GLN A 80 -9.23 13.64 1.80
CA GLN A 80 -8.60 14.10 0.58
C GLN A 80 -9.36 15.30 0.01
N LYS A 81 -8.63 16.29 -0.47
CA LYS A 81 -9.13 17.41 -1.29
C LYS A 81 -8.50 17.34 -2.67
N LYS A 82 -9.34 17.43 -3.71
CA LYS A 82 -8.88 17.59 -5.09
C LYS A 82 -9.18 18.99 -5.59
N TRP A 83 -8.36 19.52 -6.47
CA TRP A 83 -8.62 20.74 -7.22
C TRP A 83 -7.75 20.72 -8.49
N GLY A 84 -8.40 20.69 -9.63
CA GLY A 84 -7.72 20.55 -10.93
C GLY A 84 -6.81 19.32 -10.96
N ASN A 85 -5.53 19.53 -11.19
CA ASN A 85 -4.51 18.48 -11.24
C ASN A 85 -3.90 18.12 -9.87
N ASN A 86 -4.35 18.75 -8.82
CA ASN A 86 -3.77 18.65 -7.49
C ASN A 86 -4.61 17.76 -6.59
N ASN A 87 -3.95 17.09 -5.65
CA ASN A 87 -4.57 16.24 -4.67
C ASN A 87 -3.78 16.31 -3.35
N PHE A 88 -4.45 16.70 -2.28
CA PHE A 88 -3.91 16.72 -0.93
C PHE A 88 -4.62 15.67 -0.08
N ARG A 89 -3.87 14.92 0.72
CA ARG A 89 -4.41 13.93 1.66
C ARG A 89 -3.82 14.14 3.03
N ILE A 90 -4.65 13.88 4.03
CA ILE A 90 -4.25 13.84 5.44
C ILE A 90 -4.91 12.66 6.13
N GLY A 91 -4.17 11.90 6.93
CA GLY A 91 -4.65 10.76 7.68
C GLY A 91 -3.71 9.56 7.61
N TYR A 92 -4.25 8.38 7.89
CA TYR A 92 -3.53 7.12 7.84
C TYR A 92 -3.59 6.53 6.44
N MET A 93 -2.46 6.48 5.76
CA MET A 93 -2.38 6.10 4.35
C MET A 93 -1.01 5.54 3.99
N LEU A 94 -0.93 5.00 2.78
CA LEU A 94 0.31 4.48 2.22
C LEU A 94 1.23 5.61 1.76
N GLY A 95 2.50 5.56 2.18
CA GLY A 95 3.55 6.42 1.64
C GLY A 95 4.03 5.88 0.29
N MET A 96 3.83 6.65 -0.77
CA MET A 96 4.12 6.22 -2.14
C MET A 96 5.48 6.75 -2.61
N CYS A 97 6.44 5.84 -2.84
CA CYS A 97 7.74 6.19 -3.41
C CYS A 97 8.08 5.43 -4.70
N CYS A 98 7.36 4.36 -5.03
CA CYS A 98 7.55 3.62 -6.28
C CYS A 98 6.23 3.33 -7.01
N ILE A 99 6.31 2.81 -8.24
CA ILE A 99 5.14 2.54 -9.06
C ILE A 99 4.23 1.47 -8.43
N GLU A 100 4.79 0.40 -7.91
CA GLU A 100 4.03 -0.69 -7.30
C GLU A 100 3.26 -0.26 -6.07
N GLN A 101 3.84 0.58 -5.22
CA GLN A 101 3.14 1.14 -4.07
C GLN A 101 2.00 2.11 -4.45
N SER A 102 2.04 2.65 -5.67
CA SER A 102 1.00 3.54 -6.21
C SER A 102 -0.14 2.77 -6.88
N ALA A 103 0.12 1.54 -7.33
CA ALA A 103 -0.86 0.68 -7.98
C ALA A 103 -1.78 0.02 -6.94
N SER A 104 -3.00 -0.28 -7.35
CA SER A 104 -3.89 -1.13 -6.57
C SER A 104 -3.44 -2.58 -6.69
N THR A 105 -3.46 -3.33 -5.60
CA THR A 105 -3.22 -4.78 -5.65
C THR A 105 -4.28 -5.52 -6.46
N ASN A 106 -5.42 -4.89 -6.78
CA ASN A 106 -6.42 -5.45 -7.69
C ASN A 106 -5.94 -5.49 -9.14
N ASP A 107 -4.94 -4.66 -9.47
CA ASP A 107 -4.40 -4.51 -10.83
C ASP A 107 -3.09 -5.30 -11.01
N TYR A 108 -2.69 -6.06 -10.01
CA TYR A 108 -1.48 -6.90 -10.09
C TYR A 108 -1.72 -8.11 -10.98
N VAL A 109 -0.76 -8.38 -11.85
CA VAL A 109 -0.72 -9.60 -12.67
C VAL A 109 -0.15 -10.78 -11.88
N PHE A 110 0.71 -10.51 -10.92
CA PHE A 110 1.32 -11.50 -10.04
C PHE A 110 0.68 -11.45 -8.64
N MET A 111 0.80 -12.52 -7.88
CA MET A 111 0.24 -12.64 -6.53
C MET A 111 0.83 -11.63 -5.55
N THR A 112 2.07 -11.21 -5.76
CA THR A 112 2.78 -10.22 -4.92
C THR A 112 3.49 -9.19 -5.79
N GLY A 113 3.79 -8.03 -5.22
CA GLY A 113 4.66 -7.05 -5.84
C GLY A 113 6.12 -7.53 -5.97
N ALA A 114 6.95 -6.78 -6.66
CA ALA A 114 8.37 -7.09 -6.78
C ALA A 114 9.05 -7.08 -5.41
N ASN A 115 9.93 -8.06 -5.15
CA ASN A 115 10.62 -8.20 -3.88
C ASN A 115 11.39 -6.94 -3.47
N ALA A 116 11.97 -6.22 -4.41
CA ALA A 116 12.65 -4.96 -4.15
C ALA A 116 11.69 -3.88 -3.62
N ALA A 117 10.50 -3.77 -4.20
CA ALA A 117 9.47 -2.83 -3.74
C ALA A 117 8.93 -3.21 -2.36
N GLU A 118 8.75 -4.51 -2.11
CA GLU A 118 8.32 -5.07 -0.82
C GLU A 118 9.35 -4.82 0.28
N THR A 119 10.64 -5.01 -0.01
CA THR A 119 11.73 -4.82 0.96
C THR A 119 11.81 -3.39 1.47
N PHE A 120 11.65 -2.41 0.59
CA PHE A 120 11.71 -0.98 0.94
C PHE A 120 10.32 -0.37 1.19
N TYR A 121 9.35 -1.19 1.45
CA TYR A 121 7.98 -0.77 1.70
C TYR A 121 7.88 0.03 3.00
N LEU A 122 7.46 1.30 2.88
CA LEU A 122 7.28 2.14 4.05
C LEU A 122 6.09 1.68 4.91
N GLY A 123 5.09 1.08 4.30
CA GLY A 123 3.84 0.75 4.96
C GLY A 123 2.88 1.95 5.06
N ARG A 124 1.80 1.75 5.80
CA ARG A 124 0.82 2.80 6.08
C ARG A 124 1.20 3.54 7.34
N ARG A 125 1.03 4.87 7.29
CA ARG A 125 1.39 5.78 8.39
C ARG A 125 0.46 6.96 8.43
N VAL A 126 0.36 7.59 9.59
CA VAL A 126 -0.31 8.87 9.73
C VAL A 126 0.57 9.97 9.14
N GLY A 127 0.01 10.81 8.31
CA GLY A 127 0.76 11.88 7.68
C GLY A 127 -0.04 12.70 6.70
N VAL A 128 0.69 13.47 5.91
CA VAL A 128 0.16 14.29 4.84
C VAL A 128 0.85 13.94 3.53
N SER A 129 0.12 14.03 2.43
CA SER A 129 0.70 13.85 1.10
C SER A 129 0.07 14.81 0.10
N TYR A 130 0.90 15.24 -0.83
CA TYR A 130 0.50 16.06 -1.95
C TYR A 130 0.87 15.36 -3.24
N THR A 131 -0.02 15.43 -4.23
CA THR A 131 0.20 14.86 -5.55
C THR A 131 -0.26 15.85 -6.61
N PHE A 132 0.59 16.06 -7.60
CA PHE A 132 0.27 16.76 -8.83
C PHE A 132 0.31 15.76 -9.98
N SER A 133 -0.73 15.74 -10.84
CA SER A 133 -0.82 14.77 -11.93
C SER A 133 -1.38 15.41 -13.19
N GLN A 134 -0.60 15.40 -14.25
CA GLN A 134 -0.98 15.76 -15.60
C GLN A 134 -0.71 14.60 -16.56
N ASN A 135 -1.08 14.75 -17.84
CA ASN A 135 -0.87 13.71 -18.84
C ASN A 135 0.60 13.27 -18.92
N LYS A 136 1.54 14.22 -19.02
CA LYS A 136 2.97 13.93 -19.17
C LYS A 136 3.76 13.95 -17.88
N TYR A 137 3.26 14.55 -16.81
CA TYR A 137 4.00 14.75 -15.55
C TYR A 137 3.20 14.26 -14.36
N TYR A 138 3.90 13.63 -13.43
CA TYR A 138 3.38 13.30 -12.13
C TYR A 138 4.44 13.62 -11.07
N CYS A 139 4.02 14.21 -9.98
CA CYS A 139 4.87 14.45 -8.82
C CYS A 139 4.08 14.13 -7.55
N SER A 140 4.69 13.48 -6.59
CA SER A 140 4.11 13.31 -5.26
C SER A 140 5.16 13.51 -4.18
N ALA A 141 4.75 14.12 -3.08
CA ALA A 141 5.53 14.31 -1.87
C ALA A 141 4.68 13.94 -0.66
N GLY A 142 5.30 13.35 0.37
CA GLY A 142 4.62 12.98 1.60
C GLY A 142 5.53 13.10 2.82
N LEU A 143 4.91 13.50 3.94
CA LEU A 143 5.53 13.53 5.26
C LEU A 143 4.67 12.69 6.21
N PHE A 144 5.30 11.79 6.92
CA PHE A 144 4.62 10.81 7.76
C PHE A 144 5.27 10.74 9.14
N CYS A 145 4.44 10.51 10.15
CA CYS A 145 4.88 10.19 11.50
C CYS A 145 5.54 8.80 11.54
N GLY A 146 5.94 8.37 12.73
CA GLY A 146 6.60 7.09 12.98
C GLY A 146 5.84 5.84 12.54
N ASP A 147 6.14 4.72 13.12
CA ASP A 147 5.65 3.42 12.69
C ASP A 147 4.26 3.11 13.28
N GLY A 148 3.20 3.12 12.46
CA GLY A 148 1.86 2.71 12.85
C GLY A 148 0.82 3.82 12.89
N ALA A 149 -0.36 3.48 13.41
CA ALA A 149 -1.51 4.37 13.57
C ALA A 149 -1.69 4.88 15.00
N GLU A 150 -1.05 4.23 15.96
CA GLU A 150 -1.21 4.48 17.38
C GLU A 150 0.07 5.07 17.99
N TYR A 151 -0.11 5.92 18.97
CA TYR A 151 0.98 6.47 19.76
C TYR A 151 1.28 5.55 20.94
N ASP A 152 2.56 5.23 21.15
CA ASP A 152 3.06 4.47 22.30
C ASP A 152 3.98 5.36 23.15
N ASP A 153 3.63 5.55 24.41
CA ASP A 153 4.41 6.34 25.38
C ASP A 153 5.83 5.86 25.58
N LYS A 154 6.09 4.57 25.31
CA LYS A 154 7.41 3.96 25.48
C LYS A 154 8.34 4.20 24.29
N VAL A 155 7.80 4.76 23.22
CA VAL A 155 8.49 4.93 21.95
C VAL A 155 8.76 6.40 21.68
N LEU A 156 9.97 6.72 21.24
CA LEU A 156 10.31 8.02 20.67
C LEU A 156 9.97 8.00 19.18
N PRO A 157 8.98 8.79 18.75
CA PRO A 157 8.48 8.72 17.38
C PRO A 157 9.58 9.10 16.37
N GLY A 158 9.55 8.40 15.27
CA GLY A 158 10.32 8.73 14.08
C GLY A 158 9.53 9.62 13.12
N TYR A 159 10.07 9.81 11.94
CA TYR A 159 9.40 10.48 10.83
C TYR A 159 9.92 9.97 9.50
N ASN A 160 9.12 10.10 8.47
CA ASN A 160 9.41 9.59 7.15
C ASN A 160 9.02 10.63 6.10
N ALA A 161 9.80 10.71 5.04
CA ALA A 161 9.51 11.55 3.89
C ALA A 161 9.57 10.73 2.60
N THR A 162 8.62 10.94 1.70
CA THR A 162 8.60 10.32 0.38
C THR A 162 8.57 11.40 -0.69
N LEU A 163 9.27 11.15 -1.79
CA LEU A 163 9.23 11.99 -2.99
C LEU A 163 9.21 11.08 -4.21
N ARG A 164 8.41 11.43 -5.20
CA ARG A 164 8.38 10.74 -6.48
C ARG A 164 8.09 11.71 -7.61
N GLY A 165 8.87 11.61 -8.69
CA GLY A 165 8.65 12.31 -9.94
C GLY A 165 8.52 11.32 -11.10
N VAL A 166 7.65 11.61 -12.05
CA VAL A 166 7.44 10.80 -13.25
C VAL A 166 7.30 11.69 -14.46
N PHE A 167 7.97 11.31 -15.53
CA PHE A 167 7.82 11.88 -16.86
C PHE A 167 7.33 10.82 -17.84
N ARG A 168 6.29 11.13 -18.58
CA ARG A 168 5.66 10.26 -19.58
C ARG A 168 5.69 10.95 -20.94
N PRO A 169 6.82 10.92 -21.65
CA PRO A 169 6.94 11.58 -22.97
C PRO A 169 5.94 11.02 -23.99
N LEU A 170 5.73 9.68 -23.96
CA LEU A 170 4.69 9.00 -24.70
C LEU A 170 3.61 8.55 -23.72
N ASN A 171 2.39 9.00 -23.89
CA ASN A 171 1.24 8.62 -23.08
C ASN A 171 -0.03 8.72 -23.91
N GLU A 172 -0.12 7.84 -24.90
CA GLU A 172 -1.20 7.71 -25.87
C GLU A 172 -1.77 6.31 -25.85
N ALA A 173 -2.92 6.09 -26.50
CA ALA A 173 -3.55 4.78 -26.52
C ALA A 173 -2.63 3.73 -27.20
N GLY A 174 -2.17 2.75 -26.45
CA GLY A 174 -1.28 1.69 -26.91
C GLY A 174 0.21 2.01 -26.80
N GLU A 175 0.60 3.25 -26.49
CA GLU A 175 2.00 3.66 -26.36
C GLU A 175 2.26 4.39 -25.04
N LEU A 176 3.09 3.81 -24.18
CA LEU A 176 3.46 4.39 -22.91
C LEU A 176 4.97 4.28 -22.68
N LEU A 177 5.65 5.42 -22.51
CA LEU A 177 6.99 5.48 -21.95
C LEU A 177 6.94 6.16 -20.58
N HIS A 178 7.20 5.41 -19.52
CA HIS A 178 7.13 5.87 -18.13
C HIS A 178 8.53 5.93 -17.52
N LEU A 179 9.04 7.12 -17.31
CA LEU A 179 10.31 7.38 -16.65
C LEU A 179 10.03 7.94 -15.24
N GLY A 180 10.38 7.19 -14.22
CA GLY A 180 10.08 7.57 -12.85
C GLY A 180 11.29 7.45 -11.92
N VAL A 181 11.41 8.40 -11.00
CA VAL A 181 12.36 8.37 -9.89
C VAL A 181 11.62 8.61 -8.57
N GLY A 182 12.00 7.89 -7.54
CA GLY A 182 11.45 8.05 -6.20
C GLY A 182 12.52 7.95 -5.13
N GLY A 183 12.26 8.62 -4.02
CA GLY A 183 13.12 8.60 -2.85
C GLY A 183 12.31 8.45 -1.56
N LEU A 184 12.89 7.71 -0.62
CA LEU A 184 12.36 7.50 0.71
C LEU A 184 13.44 7.87 1.73
N PHE A 185 13.12 8.82 2.61
CA PHE A 185 13.87 9.04 3.84
C PHE A 185 13.09 8.43 4.99
N ARG A 186 13.76 7.64 5.83
CA ARG A 186 13.15 7.00 6.98
C ARG A 186 13.98 7.19 8.24
N ARG A 187 13.36 7.79 9.26
CA ARG A 187 13.85 7.78 10.63
C ARG A 187 12.87 6.93 11.44
N PRO A 188 13.21 5.66 11.75
CA PRO A 188 12.27 4.75 12.43
C PRO A 188 12.00 5.18 13.86
N ASP A 189 10.96 4.65 14.46
CA ASP A 189 10.69 4.77 15.88
C ASP A 189 11.82 4.11 16.69
N ARG A 190 11.95 4.51 17.93
CA ARG A 190 12.95 3.97 18.85
C ARG A 190 12.34 3.81 20.24
N GLU A 191 12.47 2.66 20.84
CA GLU A 191 12.15 2.48 22.24
C GLU A 191 13.01 3.41 23.11
N LYS A 192 12.45 3.97 24.19
CA LYS A 192 13.16 4.95 25.03
C LYS A 192 14.43 4.38 25.66
N GLU A 193 14.42 3.07 25.94
CA GLU A 193 15.56 2.36 26.53
C GLU A 193 16.65 1.97 25.52
N GLN A 194 16.34 1.95 24.23
CA GLN A 194 17.30 1.61 23.17
C GLN A 194 18.11 2.85 22.74
N LYS A 195 19.41 2.66 22.45
CA LYS A 195 20.27 3.72 21.93
C LYS A 195 20.07 3.95 20.44
N ASP A 196 19.84 2.89 19.68
CA ASP A 196 19.83 2.93 18.23
C ASP A 196 18.42 2.83 17.66
N ARG A 197 18.26 3.41 16.46
CA ARG A 197 17.03 3.28 15.65
C ARG A 197 17.27 2.20 14.62
N LEU A 198 16.58 1.06 14.77
CA LEU A 198 16.76 -0.10 13.91
C LEU A 198 15.62 -0.23 12.90
N VAL A 199 15.95 -0.66 11.70
CA VAL A 199 15.01 -1.02 10.64
C VAL A 199 15.31 -2.44 10.22
N THR A 200 14.29 -3.31 10.28
CA THR A 200 14.37 -4.64 9.70
C THR A 200 13.87 -4.58 8.27
N PHE A 201 14.70 -4.99 7.34
CA PHE A 201 14.33 -5.18 5.95
C PHE A 201 14.00 -6.65 5.73
N SER A 202 12.84 -6.94 5.18
CA SER A 202 12.44 -8.32 4.88
C SER A 202 11.63 -8.35 3.59
N SER A 203 11.77 -9.44 2.85
CA SER A 203 10.97 -9.71 1.66
C SER A 203 10.22 -11.03 1.82
N ASN A 204 8.94 -11.01 1.51
CA ASN A 204 8.18 -12.25 1.39
C ASN A 204 8.65 -13.02 0.15
N GLY A 205 8.42 -14.34 0.14
CA GLY A 205 8.64 -15.14 -1.06
C GLY A 205 7.67 -14.76 -2.19
N VAL A 206 7.75 -15.49 -3.29
CA VAL A 206 6.96 -15.29 -4.53
C VAL A 206 5.45 -15.22 -4.26
N THR A 207 5.00 -15.81 -3.17
CA THR A 207 3.61 -15.74 -2.69
C THR A 207 3.64 -15.53 -1.19
N GLY A 208 2.60 -14.94 -0.60
CA GLY A 208 2.41 -14.90 0.86
C GLY A 208 2.40 -16.29 1.51
N LEU A 209 2.29 -17.35 0.71
CA LEU A 209 2.33 -18.75 1.12
C LEU A 209 3.74 -19.29 1.33
N SER A 210 4.78 -18.64 0.85
CA SER A 210 6.17 -19.09 0.95
C SER A 210 6.87 -18.52 2.18
N LEU A 211 7.99 -19.14 2.57
CA LEU A 211 8.88 -18.59 3.58
C LEU A 211 9.52 -17.29 3.09
N ARG A 212 9.88 -16.41 4.01
CA ARG A 212 10.65 -15.21 3.67
C ARG A 212 12.01 -15.60 3.11
N TYR A 213 12.47 -14.91 2.09
CA TYR A 213 13.78 -15.18 1.52
C TYR A 213 14.92 -14.72 2.43
N TRP A 214 14.69 -13.65 3.18
CA TRP A 214 15.67 -13.07 4.09
C TRP A 214 14.99 -12.08 5.05
N THR A 215 15.58 -11.87 6.19
CA THR A 215 15.14 -10.93 7.25
C THR A 215 16.33 -10.10 7.73
#